data_0b474e609e1cf17fd125be55858a4b00
#
_entry.id   0b474e609e1cf17fd125be55858a4b00
#
_cell.length_a   1.000
_cell.length_b   1.000
_cell.length_c   1.000
_cell.angle_alpha   90.00
_cell.angle_beta   90.00
_cell.angle_gamma   90.00
#
_symmetry.space_group_name_H-M   'P 1'
#
loop_
_entity.id
_entity.type
_entity.pdbx_description
1 polymer ?
#
loop_
_entity_poly.entity_id
_entity_poly.type
_entity_poly.pdbx_seq_one_letter_code
_entity_poly.pdbx_strand_id
1 'polypeptide(L)'
;MLHHAYDANDPASVEAWVDGTVRHWGAIDTVIHCAGILHRTPLLFADGEEQQLDELWAINVKGPWWLTRAAWSYLVTSGHGRIQVLVSMSGKRVKGRMAGYPVSKFALMGLCQSMRNEGWDKGIRVTAICPSWVNTDMASAVTAVEPAAMTQPEDLASLSSSLLSMPNAAVPFELAMNCSLET
;
A
#
# COMPACT_ATOMS: atom_id res chain seq x y z
N MET A 1 -11.07 -19.82 -1.46
CA MET A 1 -10.69 -18.39 -1.61
C MET A 1 -11.94 -17.64 -2.02
N LEU A 2 -12.24 -16.49 -1.38
CA LEU A 2 -13.37 -15.62 -1.75
C LEU A 2 -12.83 -14.49 -2.64
N HIS A 3 -13.50 -14.23 -3.76
CA HIS A 3 -13.17 -13.14 -4.66
C HIS A 3 -14.30 -12.11 -4.64
N HIS A 4 -13.95 -10.85 -4.45
CA HIS A 4 -14.86 -9.71 -4.57
C HIS A 4 -14.29 -8.70 -5.57
N ALA A 5 -15.18 -8.13 -6.38
CA ALA A 5 -14.84 -6.92 -7.12
C ALA A 5 -14.62 -5.79 -6.11
N TYR A 6 -13.50 -5.09 -6.20
CA TYR A 6 -13.12 -4.00 -5.31
C TYR A 6 -12.62 -2.82 -6.16
N ASP A 7 -13.24 -1.67 -5.97
CA ASP A 7 -12.77 -0.41 -6.52
C ASP A 7 -12.29 0.50 -5.38
N ALA A 8 -10.98 0.79 -5.36
CA ALA A 8 -10.37 1.66 -4.36
C ALA A 8 -10.89 3.11 -4.41
N ASN A 9 -11.53 3.51 -5.50
CA ASN A 9 -12.13 4.83 -5.67
C ASN A 9 -13.60 4.91 -5.23
N ASP A 10 -14.21 3.78 -4.86
CA ASP A 10 -15.62 3.71 -4.44
C ASP A 10 -15.74 3.23 -2.99
N PRO A 11 -16.09 4.11 -2.03
CA PRO A 11 -16.31 3.73 -0.63
C PRO A 11 -17.36 2.64 -0.44
N ALA A 12 -18.42 2.60 -1.26
CA ALA A 12 -19.45 1.58 -1.15
C ALA A 12 -18.93 0.20 -1.56
N SER A 13 -18.06 0.13 -2.56
CA SER A 13 -17.33 -1.08 -2.95
C SER A 13 -16.44 -1.60 -1.81
N VAL A 14 -15.77 -0.69 -1.11
CA VAL A 14 -14.94 -1.02 0.07
C VAL A 14 -15.77 -1.66 1.18
N GLU A 15 -16.88 -1.03 1.57
CA GLU A 15 -17.78 -1.52 2.62
C GLU A 15 -18.37 -2.89 2.24
N ALA A 16 -18.83 -3.03 0.99
CA ALA A 16 -19.37 -4.30 0.49
C ALA A 16 -18.36 -5.45 0.54
N TRP A 17 -17.08 -5.17 0.25
CA TRP A 17 -16.02 -6.17 0.33
C TRP A 17 -15.72 -6.57 1.77
N VAL A 18 -15.59 -5.62 2.69
CA VAL A 18 -15.38 -5.88 4.12
C VAL A 18 -16.54 -6.71 4.68
N ASP A 19 -17.78 -6.28 4.44
CA ASP A 19 -18.98 -7.01 4.90
C ASP A 19 -19.07 -8.41 4.31
N GLY A 20 -18.77 -8.57 3.03
CA GLY A 20 -18.73 -9.87 2.36
C GLY A 20 -17.69 -10.81 2.98
N THR A 21 -16.51 -10.26 3.31
CA THR A 21 -15.42 -11.00 3.95
C THR A 21 -15.84 -11.47 5.35
N VAL A 22 -16.40 -10.56 6.14
CA VAL A 22 -16.85 -10.88 7.50
C VAL A 22 -18.02 -11.88 7.49
N ARG A 23 -18.98 -11.73 6.59
CA ARG A 23 -20.06 -12.73 6.45
C ARG A 23 -19.55 -14.14 6.14
N HIS A 24 -18.45 -14.23 5.40
CA HIS A 24 -17.91 -15.52 4.96
C HIS A 24 -16.95 -16.14 6.00
N TRP A 25 -16.07 -15.34 6.58
CA TRP A 25 -14.99 -15.81 7.46
C TRP A 25 -15.22 -15.53 8.95
N GLY A 26 -16.15 -14.63 9.28
CA GLY A 26 -16.45 -14.22 10.65
C GLY A 26 -15.50 -13.20 11.25
N ALA A 27 -14.33 -12.97 10.64
CA ALA A 27 -13.28 -12.10 11.17
C ALA A 27 -12.40 -11.49 10.06
N ILE A 28 -11.70 -10.42 10.41
CA ILE A 28 -10.58 -9.87 9.64
C ILE A 28 -9.47 -9.56 10.65
N ASP A 29 -8.34 -10.22 10.52
CA ASP A 29 -7.13 -9.99 11.32
C ASP A 29 -6.00 -9.37 10.52
N THR A 30 -6.13 -9.33 9.19
CA THR A 30 -5.11 -8.79 8.30
C THR A 30 -5.73 -8.02 7.14
N VAL A 31 -5.13 -6.86 6.82
CA VAL A 31 -5.39 -6.10 5.59
C VAL A 31 -4.06 -5.84 4.89
N ILE A 32 -3.99 -6.16 3.59
CA ILE A 32 -2.83 -5.90 2.75
C ILE A 32 -3.25 -4.95 1.62
N HIS A 33 -2.77 -3.71 1.66
CA HIS A 33 -3.04 -2.69 0.66
C HIS A 33 -2.08 -2.83 -0.52
N CYS A 34 -2.54 -3.41 -1.62
CA CYS A 34 -1.77 -3.57 -2.86
C CYS A 34 -2.27 -2.67 -3.99
N ALA A 35 -3.50 -2.15 -3.91
CA ALA A 35 -4.05 -1.26 -4.92
C ALA A 35 -3.25 0.04 -5.02
N GLY A 36 -2.97 0.47 -6.23
CA GLY A 36 -2.24 1.71 -6.49
C GLY A 36 -2.03 1.95 -7.97
N ILE A 37 -1.88 3.20 -8.33
CA ILE A 37 -1.60 3.64 -9.70
C ILE A 37 -0.36 4.52 -9.75
N LEU A 38 0.21 4.63 -10.94
CA LEU A 38 1.35 5.48 -11.26
C LEU A 38 0.99 6.41 -12.43
N HIS A 39 1.01 7.72 -12.17
CA HIS A 39 1.11 8.75 -13.20
C HIS A 39 2.46 9.45 -13.09
N ARG A 40 3.09 9.71 -14.23
CA ARG A 40 4.40 10.39 -14.28
C ARG A 40 4.25 11.92 -14.38
N THR A 41 3.32 12.46 -13.60
CA THR A 41 2.97 13.88 -13.59
C THR A 41 4.14 14.71 -13.02
N PRO A 42 4.75 15.62 -13.79
CA PRO A 42 5.81 16.48 -13.31
C PRO A 42 5.28 17.60 -12.41
N LEU A 43 6.16 18.41 -11.81
CA LEU A 43 5.75 19.57 -11.02
C LEU A 43 4.99 20.60 -11.88
N LEU A 44 5.51 20.85 -13.07
CA LEU A 44 4.89 21.73 -14.06
C LEU A 44 4.23 20.84 -15.12
N PHE A 45 3.03 20.37 -14.82
CA PHE A 45 2.21 19.58 -15.72
C PHE A 45 1.42 20.49 -16.69
N ALA A 46 0.95 19.92 -17.79
CA ALA A 46 0.16 20.66 -18.79
C ALA A 46 -1.29 20.81 -18.34
N ASP A 47 -1.99 21.83 -18.87
CA ASP A 47 -3.42 22.04 -18.66
C ASP A 47 -4.21 20.77 -19.03
N GLY A 48 -5.08 20.32 -18.15
CA GLY A 48 -5.90 19.10 -18.31
C GLY A 48 -5.26 17.84 -17.68
N GLU A 49 -4.04 17.91 -17.15
CA GLU A 49 -3.40 16.80 -16.42
C GLU A 49 -3.71 16.80 -14.92
N GLU A 50 -4.47 17.77 -14.40
CA GLU A 50 -4.89 17.89 -13.00
C GLU A 50 -5.62 16.62 -12.53
N GLN A 51 -6.41 16.01 -13.42
CA GLN A 51 -7.14 14.76 -13.13
C GLN A 51 -6.21 13.63 -12.70
N GLN A 52 -4.97 13.57 -13.22
CA GLN A 52 -4.01 12.56 -12.80
C GLN A 52 -3.62 12.69 -11.31
N LEU A 53 -3.59 13.93 -10.79
CA LEU A 53 -3.34 14.17 -9.36
C LEU A 53 -4.53 13.71 -8.51
N ASP A 54 -5.75 13.99 -8.96
CA ASP A 54 -6.97 13.58 -8.27
C ASP A 54 -7.07 12.04 -8.21
N GLU A 55 -6.76 11.36 -9.31
CA GLU A 55 -6.73 9.90 -9.39
C GLU A 55 -5.66 9.30 -8.46
N LEU A 56 -4.45 9.86 -8.45
CA LEU A 56 -3.38 9.45 -7.54
C LEU A 56 -3.81 9.61 -6.08
N TRP A 57 -4.47 10.71 -5.74
CA TRP A 57 -4.96 10.95 -4.40
C TRP A 57 -6.10 10.00 -4.03
N ALA A 58 -7.05 9.81 -4.93
CA ALA A 58 -8.19 8.94 -4.72
C ALA A 58 -7.77 7.49 -4.47
N ILE A 59 -6.93 6.93 -5.32
CA ILE A 59 -6.58 5.52 -5.29
C ILE A 59 -5.43 5.24 -4.30
N ASN A 60 -4.34 6.02 -4.35
CA ASN A 60 -3.16 5.74 -3.54
C ASN A 60 -3.30 6.15 -2.07
N VAL A 61 -4.20 7.09 -1.74
CA VAL A 61 -4.34 7.64 -0.39
C VAL A 61 -5.71 7.34 0.20
N LYS A 62 -6.79 7.81 -0.44
CA LYS A 62 -8.14 7.65 0.10
C LYS A 62 -8.61 6.19 0.11
N GLY A 63 -8.30 5.41 -0.94
CA GLY A 63 -8.65 4.00 -1.00
C GLY A 63 -8.14 3.19 0.20
N PRO A 64 -6.82 3.22 0.50
CA PRO A 64 -6.29 2.59 1.72
C PRO A 64 -6.91 3.14 3.02
N TRP A 65 -7.21 4.41 3.09
CA TRP A 65 -7.85 5.01 4.26
C TRP A 65 -9.25 4.44 4.48
N TRP A 66 -10.07 4.40 3.44
CA TRP A 66 -11.44 3.86 3.53
C TRP A 66 -11.46 2.39 3.90
N LEU A 67 -10.60 1.56 3.27
CA LEU A 67 -10.51 0.15 3.59
C LEU A 67 -10.04 -0.09 5.03
N THR A 68 -9.04 0.66 5.48
CA THR A 68 -8.59 0.58 6.87
C THR A 68 -9.71 0.97 7.83
N ARG A 69 -10.44 2.07 7.56
CA ARG A 69 -11.56 2.52 8.39
C ARG A 69 -12.66 1.45 8.47
N ALA A 70 -13.03 0.83 7.34
CA ALA A 70 -14.07 -0.19 7.29
C ALA A 70 -13.66 -1.47 8.04
N ALA A 71 -12.38 -1.88 7.96
CA ALA A 71 -11.87 -3.08 8.62
C ALA A 71 -11.44 -2.86 10.08
N TRP A 72 -11.38 -1.61 10.56
CA TRP A 72 -10.71 -1.25 11.81
C TRP A 72 -11.22 -1.99 13.05
N SER A 73 -12.54 -2.07 13.24
CA SER A 73 -13.14 -2.73 14.39
C SER A 73 -12.80 -4.22 14.45
N TYR A 74 -12.73 -4.88 13.30
CA TYR A 74 -12.38 -6.29 13.19
C TYR A 74 -10.90 -6.52 13.51
N LEU A 75 -10.00 -5.65 13.00
CA LEU A 75 -8.58 -5.68 13.31
C LEU A 75 -8.33 -5.48 14.82
N VAL A 76 -9.07 -4.59 15.47
CA VAL A 76 -9.03 -4.39 16.93
C VAL A 76 -9.51 -5.64 17.67
N THR A 77 -10.64 -6.21 17.24
CA THR A 77 -11.23 -7.39 17.88
C THR A 77 -10.30 -8.60 17.80
N SER A 78 -9.48 -8.72 16.77
CA SER A 78 -8.50 -9.81 16.66
C SER A 78 -7.41 -9.79 17.74
N GLY A 79 -7.12 -8.62 18.34
CA GLY A 79 -6.05 -8.43 19.33
C GLY A 79 -4.62 -8.54 18.76
N HIS A 80 -4.48 -8.93 17.50
CA HIS A 80 -3.21 -9.08 16.78
C HIS A 80 -3.29 -8.60 15.33
N GLY A 81 -4.06 -7.54 15.09
CA GLY A 81 -4.31 -6.99 13.76
C GLY A 81 -3.03 -6.67 12.99
N ARG A 82 -3.02 -6.95 11.69
CA ARG A 82 -1.91 -6.65 10.77
C ARG A 82 -2.40 -5.77 9.63
N ILE A 83 -1.67 -4.69 9.38
CA ILE A 83 -1.86 -3.85 8.21
C ILE A 83 -0.53 -3.78 7.48
N GLN A 84 -0.51 -4.26 6.24
CA GLN A 84 0.64 -4.12 5.35
C GLN A 84 0.27 -3.21 4.20
N VAL A 85 1.16 -2.29 3.85
CA VAL A 85 0.89 -1.28 2.81
C VAL A 85 2.03 -1.25 1.81
N LEU A 86 1.74 -1.53 0.54
CA LEU A 86 2.69 -1.36 -0.57
C LEU A 86 2.84 0.14 -0.88
N VAL A 87 3.80 0.78 -0.20
CA VAL A 87 4.08 2.20 -0.39
C VAL A 87 4.92 2.40 -1.65
N SER A 88 6.18 2.39 -1.59
CA SER A 88 7.25 2.54 -2.59
C SER A 88 8.44 3.29 -2.00
N MET A 89 9.62 3.14 -2.57
CA MET A 89 10.75 4.07 -2.33
C MET A 89 10.39 5.53 -2.67
N SER A 90 9.43 5.75 -3.57
CA SER A 90 8.89 7.09 -3.87
C SER A 90 8.12 7.75 -2.71
N GLY A 91 7.75 6.99 -1.68
CA GLY A 91 7.22 7.55 -0.42
C GLY A 91 8.32 7.95 0.58
N LYS A 92 9.58 7.77 0.24
CA LYS A 92 10.75 8.10 1.06
C LYS A 92 11.62 9.20 0.44
N ARG A 93 11.61 9.31 -0.88
CA ARG A 93 12.38 10.28 -1.67
C ARG A 93 11.71 10.56 -3.01
N VAL A 94 12.01 11.72 -3.57
CA VAL A 94 11.63 12.06 -4.94
C VAL A 94 12.84 11.83 -5.84
N LYS A 95 12.65 11.18 -6.98
CA LYS A 95 13.70 10.93 -7.99
C LYS A 95 13.18 11.33 -9.39
N GLY A 96 14.01 12.01 -10.15
CA GLY A 96 13.67 12.46 -11.50
C GLY A 96 12.61 13.56 -11.53
N ARG A 97 11.97 13.69 -12.70
CA ARG A 97 10.95 14.74 -12.98
C ARG A 97 9.54 14.17 -12.81
N MET A 98 9.23 13.66 -11.64
CA MET A 98 7.94 13.07 -11.28
C MET A 98 7.53 13.60 -9.90
N ALA A 99 6.44 14.34 -9.81
CA ALA A 99 5.97 14.96 -8.58
C ALA A 99 4.70 14.29 -8.02
N GLY A 100 3.68 14.09 -8.84
CA GLY A 100 2.37 13.61 -8.38
C GLY A 100 2.43 12.28 -7.65
N TYR A 101 3.05 11.25 -8.26
CA TYR A 101 3.17 9.94 -7.65
C TYR A 101 3.94 9.94 -6.31
N PRO A 102 5.17 10.51 -6.22
CA PRO A 102 5.86 10.60 -4.93
C PRO A 102 5.04 11.32 -3.86
N VAL A 103 4.40 12.45 -4.17
CA VAL A 103 3.55 13.17 -3.21
C VAL A 103 2.44 12.26 -2.67
N SER A 104 1.75 11.50 -3.53
CA SER A 104 0.74 10.54 -3.07
C SER A 104 1.33 9.43 -2.18
N LYS A 105 2.54 8.95 -2.47
CA LYS A 105 3.21 7.91 -1.67
C LYS A 105 3.79 8.44 -0.35
N PHE A 106 4.22 9.70 -0.28
CA PHE A 106 4.54 10.37 1.00
C PHE A 106 3.29 10.53 1.86
N ALA A 107 2.15 10.92 1.27
CA ALA A 107 0.88 10.99 1.98
C ALA A 107 0.45 9.61 2.51
N LEU A 108 0.61 8.55 1.71
CA LEU A 108 0.34 7.17 2.13
C LEU A 108 1.26 6.75 3.29
N MET A 109 2.53 7.14 3.29
CA MET A 109 3.44 6.91 4.42
C MET A 109 2.95 7.63 5.70
N GLY A 110 2.46 8.87 5.57
CA GLY A 110 1.82 9.59 6.68
C GLY A 110 0.60 8.84 7.23
N LEU A 111 -0.22 8.28 6.33
CA LEU A 111 -1.35 7.44 6.72
C LEU A 111 -0.89 6.17 7.46
N CYS A 112 0.20 5.52 7.03
CA CYS A 112 0.78 4.38 7.75
C CYS A 112 1.19 4.74 9.18
N GLN A 113 1.78 5.93 9.39
CA GLN A 113 2.13 6.43 10.72
C GLN A 113 0.89 6.66 11.59
N SER A 114 -0.17 7.25 11.03
CA SER A 114 -1.45 7.46 11.73
C SER A 114 -2.08 6.13 12.14
N MET A 115 -2.18 5.18 11.22
CA MET A 115 -2.68 3.82 11.51
C MET A 115 -1.87 3.13 12.62
N ARG A 116 -0.53 3.27 12.58
CA ARG A 116 0.36 2.74 13.62
C ARG A 116 0.08 3.37 14.98
N ASN A 117 0.01 4.69 15.04
CA ASN A 117 -0.17 5.42 16.29
C ASN A 117 -1.52 5.10 16.93
N GLU A 118 -2.61 5.09 16.14
CA GLU A 118 -3.95 4.84 16.65
C GLU A 118 -4.22 3.36 16.96
N GLY A 119 -3.49 2.45 16.32
CA GLY A 119 -3.66 1.00 16.45
C GLY A 119 -2.75 0.33 17.49
N TRP A 120 -1.68 1.00 17.95
CA TRP A 120 -0.62 0.37 18.74
C TRP A 120 -1.14 -0.28 20.03
N ASP A 121 -1.89 0.47 20.83
CA ASP A 121 -2.44 -0.01 22.11
C ASP A 121 -3.63 -0.97 21.90
N LYS A 122 -4.15 -1.06 20.68
CA LYS A 122 -5.22 -1.99 20.27
C LYS A 122 -4.70 -3.30 19.69
N GLY A 123 -3.38 -3.52 19.76
CA GLY A 123 -2.76 -4.75 19.24
C GLY A 123 -2.52 -4.74 17.73
N ILE A 124 -2.83 -3.64 17.01
CA ILE A 124 -2.59 -3.53 15.57
C ILE A 124 -1.13 -3.19 15.30
N ARG A 125 -0.53 -3.85 14.32
CA ARG A 125 0.82 -3.55 13.81
C ARG A 125 0.74 -3.22 12.32
N VAL A 126 1.45 -2.17 11.95
CA VAL A 126 1.47 -1.63 10.58
C VAL A 126 2.86 -1.77 10.01
N THR A 127 2.97 -2.28 8.79
CA THR A 127 4.23 -2.33 8.05
C THR A 127 4.06 -1.62 6.70
N ALA A 128 4.82 -0.55 6.51
CA ALA A 128 4.99 0.12 5.22
C ALA A 128 6.10 -0.59 4.43
N ILE A 129 5.76 -1.28 3.36
CA ILE A 129 6.70 -1.95 2.47
C ILE A 129 7.02 -0.98 1.33
N CYS A 130 8.29 -0.62 1.20
CA CYS A 130 8.78 0.42 0.29
C CYS A 130 9.71 -0.19 -0.76
N PRO A 131 9.20 -0.93 -1.75
CA PRO A 131 10.03 -1.46 -2.83
C PRO A 131 10.47 -0.36 -3.81
N SER A 132 11.61 -0.58 -4.46
CA SER A 132 12.02 0.15 -5.66
C SER A 132 11.29 -0.44 -6.89
N TRP A 133 12.01 -0.92 -7.89
CA TRP A 133 11.40 -1.54 -9.06
C TRP A 133 10.94 -2.96 -8.76
N VAL A 134 9.68 -3.22 -9.04
CA VAL A 134 9.07 -4.57 -9.00
C VAL A 134 8.67 -4.96 -10.41
N ASN A 135 8.97 -6.18 -10.81
CA ASN A 135 8.67 -6.72 -12.14
C ASN A 135 7.15 -6.91 -12.32
N THR A 136 6.46 -5.86 -12.71
CA THR A 136 5.02 -5.78 -12.95
C THR A 136 4.74 -4.88 -14.14
N ASP A 137 3.50 -4.85 -14.62
CA ASP A 137 3.07 -3.96 -15.71
C ASP A 137 3.36 -2.48 -15.38
N MET A 138 3.28 -2.08 -14.11
CA MET A 138 3.61 -0.72 -13.67
C MET A 138 5.07 -0.34 -13.97
N ALA A 139 5.97 -1.31 -14.02
CA ALA A 139 7.39 -1.10 -14.31
C ALA A 139 7.75 -1.35 -15.80
N SER A 140 6.80 -1.65 -16.67
CA SER A 140 7.03 -2.01 -18.07
C SER A 140 7.82 -0.95 -18.88
N ALA A 141 7.71 0.33 -18.50
CA ALA A 141 8.45 1.42 -19.14
C ALA A 141 9.84 1.66 -18.54
N VAL A 142 10.30 0.86 -17.59
CA VAL A 142 11.62 0.97 -16.96
C VAL A 142 12.64 0.23 -17.80
N THR A 143 13.65 0.93 -18.28
CA THR A 143 14.75 0.38 -19.10
C THR A 143 16.10 0.35 -18.37
N ALA A 144 16.16 0.95 -17.18
CA ALA A 144 17.41 1.07 -16.41
C ALA A 144 17.77 -0.22 -15.65
N VAL A 145 16.83 -1.13 -15.48
CA VAL A 145 17.02 -2.42 -14.78
C VAL A 145 16.29 -3.49 -15.58
N GLU A 146 16.99 -4.58 -15.87
CA GLU A 146 16.37 -5.71 -16.54
C GLU A 146 15.25 -6.33 -15.67
N PRO A 147 14.13 -6.77 -16.26
CA PRO A 147 13.01 -7.32 -15.49
C PRO A 147 13.41 -8.45 -14.53
N ALA A 148 14.32 -9.32 -14.93
CA ALA A 148 14.82 -10.42 -14.09
C ALA A 148 15.69 -9.96 -12.90
N ALA A 149 16.22 -8.74 -12.94
CA ALA A 149 16.99 -8.12 -11.86
C ALA A 149 16.14 -7.22 -10.95
N MET A 150 14.87 -7.00 -11.28
CA MET A 150 13.92 -6.32 -10.39
C MET A 150 13.49 -7.26 -9.25
N THR A 151 12.97 -6.69 -8.17
CA THR A 151 12.25 -7.48 -7.16
C THR A 151 11.07 -8.19 -7.84
N GLN A 152 10.87 -9.46 -7.57
CA GLN A 152 9.74 -10.19 -8.13
C GLN A 152 8.50 -10.06 -7.22
N PRO A 153 7.26 -10.13 -7.75
CA PRO A 153 6.05 -10.14 -6.93
C PRO A 153 6.05 -11.25 -5.87
N GLU A 154 6.62 -12.41 -6.19
CA GLU A 154 6.75 -13.57 -5.32
C GLU A 154 7.67 -13.29 -4.11
N ASP A 155 8.71 -12.46 -4.29
CA ASP A 155 9.60 -12.02 -3.21
C ASP A 155 8.81 -11.18 -2.20
N LEU A 156 7.96 -10.26 -2.69
CA LEU A 156 7.10 -9.44 -1.84
C LEU A 156 6.04 -10.29 -1.13
N ALA A 157 5.46 -11.27 -1.80
CA ALA A 157 4.48 -12.18 -1.21
C ALA A 157 5.11 -13.02 -0.10
N SER A 158 6.33 -13.53 -0.31
CA SER A 158 7.10 -14.29 0.69
C SER A 158 7.44 -13.45 1.92
N LEU A 159 7.90 -12.21 1.70
CA LEU A 159 8.16 -11.25 2.76
C LEU A 159 6.86 -10.94 3.54
N SER A 160 5.79 -10.62 2.84
CA SER A 160 4.48 -10.33 3.42
C SER A 160 4.01 -11.48 4.31
N SER A 161 4.09 -12.72 3.82
CA SER A 161 3.73 -13.92 4.59
C SER A 161 4.57 -14.07 5.86
N SER A 162 5.88 -13.82 5.77
CA SER A 162 6.79 -13.89 6.92
C SER A 162 6.45 -12.86 8.00
N LEU A 163 6.06 -11.65 7.60
CA LEU A 163 5.66 -10.57 8.51
C LEU A 163 4.37 -10.93 9.30
N LEU A 164 3.46 -11.68 8.71
CA LEU A 164 2.21 -12.09 9.37
C LEU A 164 2.46 -13.02 10.57
N SER A 165 3.52 -13.81 10.53
CA SER A 165 3.87 -14.74 11.60
C SER A 165 4.66 -14.12 12.75
N MET A 166 5.10 -12.85 12.63
CA MET A 166 5.91 -12.19 13.65
C MET A 166 5.08 -11.83 14.91
N PRO A 167 5.66 -11.97 16.10
CA PRO A 167 5.02 -11.47 17.32
C PRO A 167 4.94 -9.93 17.30
N ASN A 168 3.92 -9.36 17.94
CA ASN A 168 3.67 -7.91 17.96
C ASN A 168 4.90 -7.06 18.28
N ALA A 169 5.79 -7.54 19.16
CA ALA A 169 7.00 -6.82 19.56
C ALA A 169 8.07 -6.75 18.46
N ALA A 170 8.01 -7.63 17.45
CA ALA A 170 9.04 -7.75 16.42
C ALA A 170 8.58 -7.27 15.03
N VAL A 171 7.31 -6.88 14.85
CA VAL A 171 6.82 -6.41 13.55
C VAL A 171 7.48 -5.08 13.19
N PRO A 172 8.23 -5.01 12.08
CA PRO A 172 8.87 -3.76 11.65
C PRO A 172 7.82 -2.79 11.11
N PHE A 173 8.00 -1.50 11.41
CA PHE A 173 7.12 -0.47 10.86
C PHE A 173 7.39 -0.19 9.38
N GLU A 174 8.65 -0.23 8.97
CA GLU A 174 9.05 0.16 7.62
C GLU A 174 10.13 -0.77 7.09
N LEU A 175 9.96 -1.18 5.83
CA LEU A 175 10.92 -2.00 5.10
C LEU A 175 11.20 -1.38 3.73
N ALA A 176 12.43 -0.88 3.54
CA ALA A 176 12.93 -0.38 2.27
C ALA A 176 13.61 -1.52 1.51
N MET A 177 13.24 -1.70 0.24
CA MET A 177 13.77 -2.77 -0.62
C MET A 177 14.25 -2.17 -1.93
N ASN A 178 15.53 -2.32 -2.21
CA ASN A 178 16.13 -1.86 -3.46
C ASN A 178 16.67 -3.07 -4.24
N CYS A 179 16.21 -3.25 -5.48
CA CYS A 179 16.74 -4.27 -6.39
C CYS A 179 18.11 -3.90 -6.96
N SER A 180 18.53 -2.64 -6.86
CA SER A 180 19.85 -2.15 -7.24
C SER A 180 20.34 -1.10 -6.25
N LEU A 181 21.66 -0.94 -6.14
CA LEU A 181 22.23 0.11 -5.31
C LEU A 181 21.80 1.48 -5.85
N GLU A 182 21.13 2.25 -5.04
CA GLU A 182 20.76 3.62 -5.34
C GLU A 182 21.79 4.57 -4.73
N THR A 183 22.48 5.27 -5.60
CA THR A 183 23.43 6.33 -5.26
C THR A 183 22.75 7.70 -5.33
#